data_94f318a1f29a7156c173c71d5fade4b6
#
_entry.id   94f318a1f29a7156c173c71d5fade4b6
#
_cell.length_a   1.000
_cell.length_b   1.000
_cell.length_c   1.000
_cell.angle_alpha   90.00
_cell.angle_beta   90.00
_cell.angle_gamma   90.00
#
_symmetry.space_group_name_H-M   'P 1'
#
loop_
_entity.id
_entity.type
_entity.pdbx_description
1 polymer ?
#
loop_
_entity_poly.entity_id
_entity_poly.type
_entity_poly.pdbx_seq_one_letter_code
_entity_poly.pdbx_strand_id
1 'polypeptide(L)'
;MQELGLDEPPDLVLLSGDNPISSVQSEWVQQSLKTTLGISVKIDKQIFKQRLAKMTAGDFDMVLAGWGPDYNDPLTFGDLYASWNKNNRGEYNSPELDALIDTAQNQLEPAARMRAFGDIQQHLIENAVLLPMYERGVTYVVDPRIKQLKRRVIGPDPDWSRAYIDAGSE
;
A
#
# COMPACT_ATOMS: atom_id res chain seq x y z
N MET A 1 4.77 -0.61 -26.69
CA MET A 1 3.79 -0.30 -27.77
C MET A 1 3.90 -1.32 -28.90
N GLN A 2 4.99 -1.42 -29.62
CA GLN A 2 5.16 -2.40 -30.72
C GLN A 2 4.98 -3.86 -30.26
N GLU A 3 5.50 -4.22 -29.10
CA GLU A 3 5.35 -5.55 -28.50
C GLU A 3 3.90 -5.90 -28.12
N LEU A 4 3.10 -4.88 -27.82
CA LEU A 4 1.67 -5.03 -27.49
C LEU A 4 0.75 -4.90 -28.71
N GLY A 5 1.30 -4.60 -29.89
CA GLY A 5 0.52 -4.39 -31.12
C GLY A 5 -0.42 -3.18 -31.04
N LEU A 6 -0.08 -2.20 -30.21
CA LEU A 6 -0.87 -0.98 -30.04
C LEU A 6 -0.23 0.17 -30.83
N ASP A 7 -1.03 0.88 -31.62
CA ASP A 7 -0.61 2.07 -32.37
C ASP A 7 -0.48 3.28 -31.45
N GLU A 8 -1.34 3.39 -30.43
CA GLU A 8 -1.35 4.46 -29.43
C GLU A 8 -1.46 3.89 -28.01
N PRO A 9 -0.95 4.62 -26.98
CA PRO A 9 -1.15 4.25 -25.58
C PRO A 9 -2.65 4.22 -25.24
N PRO A 10 -3.13 3.23 -24.47
CA PRO A 10 -4.51 3.23 -24.02
C PRO A 10 -4.79 4.39 -23.05
N ASP A 11 -6.02 4.87 -23.02
CA ASP A 11 -6.51 5.72 -21.93
C ASP A 11 -6.70 4.86 -20.68
N LEU A 12 -6.09 5.26 -19.55
CA LEU A 12 -6.14 4.53 -18.30
C LEU A 12 -6.92 5.31 -17.24
N VAL A 13 -7.59 4.59 -16.35
CA VAL A 13 -8.27 5.15 -15.18
C VAL A 13 -7.44 4.90 -13.92
N LEU A 14 -7.03 5.99 -13.26
CA LEU A 14 -6.39 5.98 -11.95
C LEU A 14 -7.41 6.27 -10.84
N LEU A 15 -7.81 5.23 -10.14
CA LEU A 15 -8.67 5.35 -8.97
C LEU A 15 -7.87 5.92 -7.78
N SER A 16 -8.37 6.98 -7.15
CA SER A 16 -7.70 7.71 -6.09
C SER A 16 -8.66 8.12 -4.96
N GLY A 17 -8.11 8.53 -3.82
CA GLY A 17 -8.88 9.17 -2.75
C GLY A 17 -9.20 10.64 -3.09
N ASP A 18 -10.22 11.19 -2.45
CA ASP A 18 -10.70 12.57 -2.62
C ASP A 18 -10.00 13.59 -1.68
N ASN A 19 -9.08 13.12 -0.82
CA ASN A 19 -8.35 14.01 0.09
C ASN A 19 -7.21 14.77 -0.63
N PRO A 20 -6.75 15.91 -0.06
CA PRO A 20 -5.73 16.75 -0.70
C PRO A 20 -4.43 16.02 -1.05
N ILE A 21 -3.94 15.13 -0.18
CA ILE A 21 -2.70 14.38 -0.41
C ILE A 21 -2.86 13.44 -1.60
N SER A 22 -3.94 12.66 -1.63
CA SER A 22 -4.24 11.76 -2.75
C SER A 22 -4.43 12.52 -4.06
N SER A 23 -5.00 13.72 -4.02
CA SER A 23 -5.17 14.58 -5.20
C SER A 23 -3.82 14.98 -5.79
N VAL A 24 -2.91 15.52 -4.98
CA VAL A 24 -1.55 15.90 -5.43
C VAL A 24 -0.80 14.71 -5.98
N GLN A 25 -0.89 13.55 -5.33
CA GLN A 25 -0.21 12.34 -5.78
C GLN A 25 -0.74 11.81 -7.11
N SER A 26 -2.07 11.75 -7.26
CA SER A 26 -2.68 11.27 -8.50
C SER A 26 -2.42 12.22 -9.67
N GLU A 27 -2.41 13.51 -9.46
CA GLU A 27 -2.04 14.52 -10.46
C GLU A 27 -0.56 14.40 -10.87
N TRP A 28 0.33 14.13 -9.90
CA TRP A 28 1.74 13.86 -10.19
C TRP A 28 1.93 12.59 -11.03
N VAL A 29 1.24 11.49 -10.69
CA VAL A 29 1.28 10.24 -11.47
C VAL A 29 0.77 10.49 -12.89
N GLN A 30 -0.39 11.13 -13.03
CA GLN A 30 -0.99 11.50 -14.32
C GLN A 30 -0.01 12.27 -15.18
N GLN A 31 0.59 13.34 -14.62
CA GLN A 31 1.53 14.19 -15.35
C GLN A 31 2.82 13.43 -15.73
N SER A 32 3.35 12.61 -14.81
CA SER A 32 4.56 11.82 -15.06
C SER A 32 4.37 10.81 -16.20
N LEU A 33 3.25 10.08 -16.19
CA LEU A 33 2.92 9.13 -17.27
C LEU A 33 2.71 9.85 -18.61
N LYS A 34 2.05 11.00 -18.60
CA LYS A 34 1.85 11.79 -19.82
C LYS A 34 3.15 12.32 -20.41
N THR A 35 4.03 12.87 -19.55
CA THR A 35 5.27 13.49 -20.05
C THR A 35 6.36 12.49 -20.44
N THR A 36 6.42 11.36 -19.73
CA THR A 36 7.49 10.37 -19.93
C THR A 36 7.11 9.30 -20.96
N LEU A 37 5.85 8.86 -20.96
CA LEU A 37 5.38 7.73 -21.76
C LEU A 37 4.30 8.10 -22.77
N GLY A 38 3.78 9.33 -22.75
CA GLY A 38 2.66 9.74 -23.60
C GLY A 38 1.30 9.15 -23.21
N ILE A 39 1.22 8.42 -22.08
CA ILE A 39 0.01 7.75 -21.61
C ILE A 39 -0.97 8.77 -21.03
N SER A 40 -2.21 8.74 -21.50
CA SER A 40 -3.31 9.53 -20.94
C SER A 40 -3.92 8.81 -19.75
N VAL A 41 -4.08 9.51 -18.62
CA VAL A 41 -4.67 8.96 -17.40
C VAL A 41 -5.82 9.83 -16.96
N LYS A 42 -7.00 9.23 -16.77
CA LYS A 42 -8.17 9.86 -16.17
C LYS A 42 -8.17 9.58 -14.66
N ILE A 43 -8.16 10.62 -13.83
CA ILE A 43 -8.23 10.47 -12.38
C ILE A 43 -9.69 10.30 -11.96
N ASP A 44 -10.01 9.20 -11.27
CA ASP A 44 -11.30 8.93 -10.64
C ASP A 44 -11.15 9.12 -9.12
N LYS A 45 -11.56 10.31 -8.61
CA LYS A 45 -11.48 10.66 -7.19
C LYS A 45 -12.73 10.18 -6.45
N GLN A 46 -12.55 9.36 -5.44
CA GLN A 46 -13.62 8.75 -4.67
C GLN A 46 -13.41 8.87 -3.17
N ILE A 47 -14.50 9.05 -2.40
CA ILE A 47 -14.46 8.86 -0.95
C ILE A 47 -14.06 7.42 -0.62
N PHE A 48 -13.51 7.20 0.57
CA PHE A 48 -12.92 5.91 0.96
C PHE A 48 -13.85 4.71 0.71
N LYS A 49 -15.14 4.82 1.09
CA LYS A 49 -16.12 3.73 0.92
C LYS A 49 -16.35 3.38 -0.55
N GLN A 50 -16.49 4.39 -1.41
CA GLN A 50 -16.71 4.18 -2.84
C GLN A 50 -15.46 3.66 -3.54
N ARG A 51 -14.27 4.20 -3.17
CA ARG A 51 -12.99 3.68 -3.66
C ARG A 51 -12.83 2.21 -3.32
N LEU A 52 -13.12 1.81 -2.07
CA LEU A 52 -13.04 0.42 -1.65
C LEU A 52 -14.00 -0.48 -2.43
N ALA A 53 -15.23 -0.02 -2.69
CA ALA A 53 -16.21 -0.75 -3.48
C ALA A 53 -15.73 -0.95 -4.93
N LYS A 54 -15.18 0.10 -5.57
CA LYS A 54 -14.59 0.01 -6.91
C LYS A 54 -13.38 -0.92 -6.96
N MET A 55 -12.47 -0.84 -5.97
CA MET A 55 -11.34 -1.76 -5.84
C MET A 55 -11.79 -3.22 -5.73
N THR A 56 -12.87 -3.49 -4.98
CA THR A 56 -13.41 -4.84 -4.83
C THR A 56 -14.10 -5.33 -6.10
N ALA A 57 -14.66 -4.42 -6.90
CA ALA A 57 -15.30 -4.73 -8.17
C ALA A 57 -14.34 -4.80 -9.37
N GLY A 58 -13.04 -4.48 -9.18
CA GLY A 58 -12.07 -4.40 -10.29
C GLY A 58 -12.30 -3.21 -11.23
N ASP A 59 -13.06 -2.18 -10.80
CA ASP A 59 -13.41 -1.01 -11.62
C ASP A 59 -12.30 0.05 -11.61
N PHE A 60 -11.14 -0.29 -12.14
CA PHE A 60 -9.96 0.58 -12.30
C PHE A 60 -8.89 -0.11 -13.16
N ASP A 61 -8.04 0.69 -13.80
CA ASP A 61 -6.81 0.19 -14.45
C ASP A 61 -5.62 0.31 -13.49
N MET A 62 -5.58 1.41 -12.74
CA MET A 62 -4.58 1.66 -11.69
C MET A 62 -5.27 2.19 -10.44
N VAL A 63 -4.71 1.92 -9.27
CA VAL A 63 -5.21 2.47 -8.02
C VAL A 63 -4.09 3.03 -7.15
N LEU A 64 -4.29 4.24 -6.65
CA LEU A 64 -3.44 4.83 -5.62
C LEU A 64 -3.96 4.40 -4.25
N ALA A 65 -3.31 3.43 -3.65
CA ALA A 65 -3.70 2.85 -2.37
C ALA A 65 -2.48 2.65 -1.46
N GLY A 66 -2.72 2.38 -0.20
CA GLY A 66 -1.69 2.03 0.78
C GLY A 66 -2.20 0.93 1.70
N TRP A 67 -1.26 0.24 2.31
CA TRP A 67 -1.52 -0.78 3.32
C TRP A 67 -0.85 -0.41 4.64
N GLY A 68 -1.54 -0.57 5.75
CA GLY A 68 -0.99 -0.53 7.09
C GLY A 68 -0.89 -1.96 7.64
N PRO A 69 0.10 -2.29 8.47
CA PRO A 69 0.23 -3.64 8.99
C PRO A 69 -0.91 -4.00 9.94
N ASP A 70 -1.55 -5.15 9.73
CA ASP A 70 -2.60 -5.67 10.60
C ASP A 70 -2.01 -6.39 11.82
N TYR A 71 -0.79 -6.92 11.70
CA TYR A 71 -0.05 -7.62 12.74
C TYR A 71 1.47 -7.45 12.57
N ASN A 72 2.23 -7.75 13.64
CA ASN A 72 3.68 -7.52 13.68
C ASN A 72 4.46 -8.65 12.98
N ASP A 73 4.29 -8.76 11.68
CA ASP A 73 5.04 -9.68 10.83
C ASP A 73 5.07 -9.14 9.40
N PRO A 74 6.19 -9.27 8.64
CA PRO A 74 6.27 -8.83 7.26
C PRO A 74 5.24 -9.49 6.33
N LEU A 75 4.70 -10.64 6.71
CA LEU A 75 3.67 -11.33 5.94
C LEU A 75 2.41 -10.49 5.72
N THR A 76 2.10 -9.54 6.63
CA THR A 76 0.98 -8.60 6.43
C THR A 76 1.07 -7.79 5.14
N PHE A 77 2.26 -7.69 4.55
CA PHE A 77 2.52 -7.09 3.24
C PHE A 77 2.81 -8.16 2.19
N GLY A 78 3.50 -9.25 2.58
CA GLY A 78 4.01 -10.26 1.68
C GLY A 78 2.92 -11.05 0.96
N ASP A 79 1.79 -11.29 1.60
CA ASP A 79 0.70 -12.10 1.05
C ASP A 79 -0.42 -11.29 0.37
N LEU A 80 -0.31 -9.95 0.32
CA LEU A 80 -1.35 -9.09 -0.26
C LEU A 80 -1.70 -9.42 -1.71
N TYR A 81 -0.75 -9.93 -2.46
CA TYR A 81 -0.88 -10.23 -3.89
C TYR A 81 -0.96 -11.73 -4.18
N ALA A 82 -1.06 -12.57 -3.13
CA ALA A 82 -1.29 -14.00 -3.29
C ALA A 82 -2.61 -14.27 -4.02
N SER A 83 -2.64 -15.28 -4.87
CA SER A 83 -3.83 -15.62 -5.67
C SER A 83 -5.08 -15.90 -4.83
N TRP A 84 -4.89 -16.39 -3.61
CA TRP A 84 -5.95 -16.72 -2.65
C TRP A 84 -6.33 -15.57 -1.70
N ASN A 85 -5.56 -14.44 -1.69
CA ASN A 85 -5.81 -13.34 -0.75
C ASN A 85 -6.93 -12.43 -1.25
N LYS A 86 -7.96 -12.24 -0.45
CA LYS A 86 -9.11 -11.38 -0.77
C LYS A 86 -8.78 -9.89 -0.89
N ASN A 87 -7.59 -9.46 -0.43
CA ASN A 87 -7.10 -8.09 -0.60
C ASN A 87 -6.29 -7.90 -1.89
N ASN A 88 -6.02 -8.98 -2.62
CA ASN A 88 -5.45 -8.95 -3.96
C ASN A 88 -6.50 -8.46 -4.98
N ARG A 89 -6.79 -7.17 -4.95
CA ARG A 89 -7.85 -6.56 -5.75
C ARG A 89 -7.48 -6.31 -7.21
N GLY A 90 -6.22 -6.45 -7.55
CA GLY A 90 -5.72 -6.50 -8.92
C GLY A 90 -5.81 -7.89 -9.55
N GLU A 91 -6.29 -8.88 -8.79
CA GLU A 91 -6.45 -10.27 -9.23
C GLU A 91 -5.17 -10.88 -9.81
N TYR A 92 -4.01 -10.42 -9.30
CA TYR A 92 -2.73 -10.99 -9.71
C TYR A 92 -2.69 -12.48 -9.38
N ASN A 93 -2.38 -13.29 -10.37
CA ASN A 93 -2.37 -14.74 -10.24
C ASN A 93 -1.04 -15.31 -10.73
N SER A 94 -0.16 -15.69 -9.79
CA SER A 94 1.15 -16.24 -10.06
C SER A 94 1.44 -17.40 -9.11
N PRO A 95 1.47 -18.64 -9.63
CA PRO A 95 1.90 -19.80 -8.84
C PRO A 95 3.33 -19.66 -8.28
N GLU A 96 4.19 -18.91 -8.97
CA GLU A 96 5.53 -18.59 -8.50
C GLU A 96 5.51 -17.70 -7.27
N LEU A 97 4.72 -16.63 -7.27
CA LEU A 97 4.55 -15.78 -6.10
C LEU A 97 3.95 -16.55 -4.92
N ASP A 98 2.93 -17.37 -5.17
CA ASP A 98 2.31 -18.19 -4.13
C ASP A 98 3.32 -19.14 -3.48
N ALA A 99 4.23 -19.74 -4.26
CA ALA A 99 5.31 -20.59 -3.75
C ALA A 99 6.35 -19.83 -2.92
N LEU A 100 6.70 -18.59 -3.32
CA LEU A 100 7.58 -17.72 -2.54
C LEU A 100 6.94 -17.36 -1.18
N ILE A 101 5.64 -17.06 -1.19
CA ILE A 101 4.88 -16.74 0.03
C ILE A 101 4.82 -17.98 0.95
N ASP A 102 4.53 -19.17 0.41
CA ASP A 102 4.54 -20.42 1.18
C ASP A 102 5.91 -20.67 1.82
N THR A 103 6.98 -20.43 1.07
CA THR A 103 8.36 -20.52 1.59
C THR A 103 8.57 -19.55 2.78
N ALA A 104 8.16 -18.29 2.66
CA ALA A 104 8.29 -17.29 3.72
C ALA A 104 7.43 -17.63 4.95
N GLN A 105 6.26 -18.21 4.75
CA GLN A 105 5.37 -18.65 5.83
C GLN A 105 5.94 -19.81 6.65
N ASN A 106 6.56 -20.77 5.98
CA ASN A 106 7.04 -22.01 6.60
C ASN A 106 8.51 -21.95 7.07
N GLN A 107 9.25 -20.90 6.71
CA GLN A 107 10.64 -20.73 7.10
C GLN A 107 10.77 -20.32 8.58
N LEU A 108 11.43 -21.16 9.38
CA LEU A 108 11.62 -20.96 10.81
C LEU A 108 12.93 -20.20 11.17
N GLU A 109 13.95 -20.29 10.31
CA GLU A 109 15.21 -19.59 10.54
C GLU A 109 15.04 -18.10 10.15
N PRO A 110 15.24 -17.14 11.10
CA PRO A 110 14.88 -15.73 10.87
C PRO A 110 15.58 -15.09 9.66
N ALA A 111 16.87 -15.33 9.47
CA ALA A 111 17.61 -14.73 8.36
C ALA A 111 17.20 -15.32 7.00
N ALA A 112 16.90 -16.62 6.94
CA ALA A 112 16.38 -17.25 5.72
C ALA A 112 14.96 -16.76 5.41
N ARG A 113 14.13 -16.56 6.46
CA ARG A 113 12.79 -16.02 6.30
C ARG A 113 12.80 -14.58 5.75
N MET A 114 13.71 -13.75 6.24
CA MET A 114 13.86 -12.38 5.71
C MET A 114 14.34 -12.38 4.25
N ARG A 115 15.18 -13.31 3.85
CA ARG A 115 15.55 -13.47 2.43
C ARG A 115 14.34 -13.86 1.58
N ALA A 116 13.50 -14.78 2.04
CA ALA A 116 12.28 -15.16 1.33
C ALA A 116 11.31 -13.97 1.14
N PHE A 117 11.21 -13.05 2.13
CA PHE A 117 10.47 -11.79 1.92
C PHE A 117 11.13 -10.87 0.89
N GLY A 118 12.47 -10.87 0.82
CA GLY A 118 13.21 -10.17 -0.24
C GLY A 118 12.85 -10.70 -1.63
N ASP A 119 12.78 -12.02 -1.79
CA ASP A 119 12.40 -12.68 -3.05
C ASP A 119 10.97 -12.33 -3.47
N ILE A 120 10.02 -12.28 -2.52
CA ILE A 120 8.64 -11.81 -2.77
C ILE A 120 8.65 -10.37 -3.29
N GLN A 121 9.38 -9.45 -2.64
CA GLN A 121 9.47 -8.05 -3.08
C GLN A 121 10.06 -7.93 -4.48
N GLN A 122 11.13 -8.67 -4.74
CA GLN A 122 11.79 -8.69 -6.05
C GLN A 122 10.81 -9.15 -7.14
N HIS A 123 10.10 -10.25 -6.91
CA HIS A 123 9.09 -10.77 -7.84
C HIS A 123 8.01 -9.73 -8.16
N LEU A 124 7.47 -9.06 -7.13
CA LEU A 124 6.41 -8.06 -7.30
C LEU A 124 6.88 -6.85 -8.12
N ILE A 125 8.13 -6.41 -7.94
CA ILE A 125 8.70 -5.26 -8.66
C ILE A 125 9.05 -5.64 -10.09
N GLU A 126 9.70 -6.77 -10.32
CA GLU A 126 10.13 -7.23 -11.64
C GLU A 126 8.94 -7.52 -12.57
N ASN A 127 7.82 -7.97 -12.00
CA ASN A 127 6.59 -8.22 -12.75
C ASN A 127 5.63 -7.01 -12.77
N ALA A 128 6.07 -5.84 -12.29
CA ALA A 128 5.27 -4.60 -12.24
C ALA A 128 3.88 -4.76 -11.59
N VAL A 129 3.77 -5.68 -10.62
CA VAL A 129 2.51 -5.92 -9.89
C VAL A 129 2.13 -4.69 -9.06
N LEU A 130 3.14 -3.99 -8.54
CA LEU A 130 2.98 -2.73 -7.85
C LEU A 130 4.14 -1.77 -8.17
N LEU A 131 3.86 -0.48 -8.08
CA LEU A 131 4.85 0.59 -8.16
C LEU A 131 4.98 1.20 -6.75
N PRO A 132 6.02 0.84 -5.98
CA PRO A 132 6.18 1.36 -4.62
C PRO A 132 6.53 2.84 -4.67
N MET A 133 5.79 3.68 -3.93
CA MET A 133 6.01 5.12 -3.93
C MET A 133 6.78 5.57 -2.69
N TYR A 134 6.27 5.30 -1.49
CA TYR A 134 6.89 5.73 -0.23
C TYR A 134 6.28 5.02 0.98
N GLU A 135 7.02 4.99 2.07
CA GLU A 135 6.51 4.64 3.39
C GLU A 135 5.96 5.88 4.10
N ARG A 136 4.77 5.74 4.71
CA ARG A 136 4.11 6.85 5.40
C ARG A 136 4.70 7.07 6.78
N GLY A 137 5.23 8.26 7.01
CA GLY A 137 5.56 8.75 8.36
C GLY A 137 4.40 9.55 8.95
N VAL A 138 4.28 9.55 10.28
CA VAL A 138 3.33 10.38 11.02
C VAL A 138 4.07 11.17 12.10
N THR A 139 3.86 12.49 12.10
CA THR A 139 4.41 13.38 13.13
C THR A 139 3.30 13.78 14.10
N TYR A 140 3.63 13.79 15.37
CA TYR A 140 2.69 14.15 16.44
C TYR A 140 3.22 15.28 17.27
N VAL A 141 2.34 16.19 17.60
CA VAL A 141 2.57 17.23 18.61
C VAL A 141 1.75 16.84 19.84
N VAL A 142 2.43 16.67 20.97
CA VAL A 142 1.80 16.25 22.22
C VAL A 142 2.13 17.28 23.29
N ASP A 143 1.12 17.71 24.06
CA ASP A 143 1.31 18.59 25.22
C ASP A 143 2.26 17.88 26.22
N PRO A 144 3.35 18.52 26.67
CA PRO A 144 4.34 17.92 27.57
C PRO A 144 3.78 17.47 28.91
N ARG A 145 2.60 17.98 29.30
CA ARG A 145 1.88 17.54 30.50
C ARG A 145 1.22 16.18 30.33
N ILE A 146 1.02 15.69 29.09
CA ILE A 146 0.50 14.34 28.85
C ILE A 146 1.61 13.34 29.08
N LYS A 147 1.46 12.52 30.12
CA LYS A 147 2.43 11.48 30.51
C LYS A 147 1.90 10.10 30.15
N GLN A 148 2.81 9.14 29.98
CA GLN A 148 2.55 7.73 29.70
C GLN A 148 1.71 7.46 28.43
N LEU A 149 1.58 8.44 27.53
CA LEU A 149 1.01 8.21 26.20
C LEU A 149 1.96 7.28 25.43
N LYS A 150 1.45 6.14 24.96
CA LYS A 150 2.23 5.20 24.15
C LYS A 150 1.82 5.30 22.68
N ARG A 151 2.84 5.30 21.82
CA ARG A 151 2.65 5.22 20.38
C ARG A 151 2.86 3.78 19.95
N ARG A 152 2.01 3.31 19.06
CA ARG A 152 2.05 1.94 18.53
C ARG A 152 2.05 1.98 17.01
N VAL A 153 2.81 1.08 16.41
CA VAL A 153 2.78 0.86 14.95
C VAL A 153 1.57 0.00 14.58
N ILE A 154 1.15 -0.87 15.51
CA ILE A 154 0.06 -1.83 15.32
C ILE A 154 -0.89 -1.75 16.49
N GLY A 155 -2.20 -1.83 16.21
CA GLY A 155 -3.26 -1.72 17.20
C GLY A 155 -3.68 -0.27 17.47
N PRO A 156 -4.36 -0.01 18.60
CA PRO A 156 -4.81 1.34 18.94
C PRO A 156 -3.63 2.32 19.08
N ASP A 157 -3.66 3.39 18.29
CA ASP A 157 -2.65 4.44 18.29
C ASP A 157 -3.31 5.82 18.27
N PRO A 158 -3.06 6.68 19.23
CA PRO A 158 -2.27 6.44 20.45
C PRO A 158 -2.98 5.55 21.49
N ASP A 159 -2.19 4.82 22.27
CA ASP A 159 -2.69 4.06 23.42
C ASP A 159 -2.81 4.95 24.65
N TRP A 160 -4.03 5.28 24.98
CA TRP A 160 -4.40 6.16 26.10
C TRP A 160 -4.61 5.42 27.43
N SER A 161 -4.51 4.09 27.46
CA SER A 161 -4.92 3.26 28.61
C SER A 161 -4.20 3.62 29.93
N ARG A 162 -3.02 4.23 29.86
CA ARG A 162 -2.23 4.68 31.02
C ARG A 162 -1.89 6.17 30.97
N ALA A 163 -2.41 6.91 30.00
CA ALA A 163 -2.11 8.30 29.85
C ALA A 163 -2.82 9.14 30.95
N TYR A 164 -2.12 10.14 31.47
CA TYR A 164 -2.65 11.09 32.42
C TYR A 164 -2.08 12.49 32.15
N ILE A 165 -2.76 13.50 32.69
CA ILE A 165 -2.28 14.87 32.66
C ILE A 165 -1.55 15.16 33.98
N ASP A 166 -0.28 15.50 33.86
CA ASP A 166 0.51 15.99 34.96
C ASP A 166 0.15 17.48 35.19
N ALA A 167 -0.57 17.76 36.27
CA ALA A 167 -1.03 19.10 36.59
C ALA A 167 0.10 20.03 37.07
N GLY A 168 1.32 19.50 37.25
CA GLY A 168 2.41 20.22 37.91
C GLY A 168 2.17 20.29 39.43
N SER A 169 3.20 20.23 40.23
CA SER A 169 3.15 20.73 41.63
C SER A 169 3.16 22.28 41.55
N GLU A 170 2.11 22.94 42.03
CA GLU A 170 2.13 24.33 42.32
C GLU A 170 3.30 24.73 43.21
#